data_93a17e43b279cb41aba5ea210d16ce6c
#
_entry.id   93a17e43b279cb41aba5ea210d16ce6c
#
_cell.length_a   1.000
_cell.length_b   1.000
_cell.length_c   1.000
_cell.angle_alpha   90.00
_cell.angle_beta   90.00
_cell.angle_gamma   90.00
#
_symmetry.space_group_name_H-M   'P 1'
#
loop_
_entity.id
_entity.type
_entity.pdbx_description
1 polymer ?
#
loop_
_entity_poly.entity_id
_entity_poly.type
_entity_poly.pdbx_seq_one_letter_code
_entity_poly.pdbx_strand_id
1 'polypeptide(L)'
;MILGKHIFGQKRKHTDPLTQHHKNIAAALQLKLENFVINKLKAAKKKYGYKKLCLSGGVALNCSMNGKIEQSKIFDEIYIQPASADDGCAIGACYLANIKNNKEHFI
;
A
#
# COMPACT_ATOMS: atom_id res chain seq x y z
N MET A 1 -19.59 6.29 16.70
CA MET A 1 -20.01 5.14 15.84
C MET A 1 -21.38 5.32 15.15
N ILE A 2 -21.99 6.48 15.24
CA ILE A 2 -23.29 6.80 14.62
C ILE A 2 -23.13 7.28 13.16
N LEU A 3 -22.04 8.00 12.86
CA LEU A 3 -21.79 8.57 11.52
C LEU A 3 -21.69 7.51 10.41
N GLY A 4 -21.10 6.36 10.70
CA GLY A 4 -20.94 5.29 9.71
C GLY A 4 -22.26 4.69 9.23
N LYS A 5 -23.28 4.59 10.10
CA LYS A 5 -24.62 4.09 9.72
C LYS A 5 -25.34 5.00 8.74
N HIS A 6 -25.17 6.31 8.88
CA HIS A 6 -25.80 7.28 7.97
C HIS A 6 -25.17 7.31 6.58
N ILE A 7 -23.86 7.04 6.49
CA ILE A 7 -23.13 7.08 5.22
C ILE A 7 -23.13 5.73 4.52
N PHE A 8 -22.92 4.64 5.25
CA PHE A 8 -22.68 3.33 4.68
C PHE A 8 -23.82 2.33 4.86
N GLY A 9 -24.90 2.74 5.55
CA GLY A 9 -26.03 1.87 5.89
C GLY A 9 -25.73 0.96 7.09
N GLN A 10 -26.57 -0.05 7.25
CA GLN A 10 -26.41 -1.02 8.34
C GLN A 10 -25.23 -1.95 8.07
N LYS A 11 -24.51 -2.31 9.15
CA LYS A 11 -23.43 -3.30 9.07
C LYS A 11 -23.98 -4.64 8.57
N ARG A 12 -23.42 -5.17 7.50
CA ARG A 12 -23.72 -6.51 6.98
C ARG A 12 -23.38 -7.58 8.02
N LYS A 13 -24.27 -8.53 8.25
CA LYS A 13 -23.98 -9.74 8.99
C LYS A 13 -23.24 -10.72 8.09
N HIS A 14 -22.49 -11.67 8.67
CA HIS A 14 -21.72 -12.66 7.91
C HIS A 14 -22.63 -13.51 6.99
N THR A 15 -23.86 -13.78 7.41
CA THR A 15 -24.85 -14.56 6.67
C THR A 15 -25.59 -13.78 5.58
N ASP A 16 -25.50 -12.44 5.59
CA ASP A 16 -26.23 -11.64 4.61
C ASP A 16 -25.52 -11.69 3.24
N PRO A 17 -26.27 -11.69 2.13
CA PRO A 17 -25.70 -11.70 0.80
C PRO A 17 -24.90 -10.41 0.52
N LEU A 18 -23.88 -10.53 -0.33
CA LEU A 18 -23.17 -9.36 -0.87
C LEU A 18 -24.01 -8.71 -1.95
N THR A 19 -24.42 -7.47 -1.71
CA THR A 19 -25.20 -6.67 -2.65
C THR A 19 -24.28 -5.73 -3.46
N GLN A 20 -24.82 -5.14 -4.52
CA GLN A 20 -24.10 -4.13 -5.31
C GLN A 20 -23.69 -2.92 -4.45
N HIS A 21 -24.50 -2.54 -3.46
CA HIS A 21 -24.16 -1.48 -2.50
C HIS A 21 -22.83 -1.78 -1.76
N HIS A 22 -22.64 -2.99 -1.25
CA HIS A 22 -21.39 -3.38 -0.58
C HIS A 22 -20.19 -3.33 -1.53
N LYS A 23 -20.37 -3.78 -2.77
CA LYS A 23 -19.33 -3.70 -3.81
C LYS A 23 -18.94 -2.25 -4.13
N ASN A 24 -19.94 -1.37 -4.23
CA ASN A 24 -19.72 0.04 -4.50
C ASN A 24 -18.95 0.73 -3.36
N ILE A 25 -19.26 0.41 -2.10
CA ILE A 25 -18.52 0.93 -0.94
C ILE A 25 -17.04 0.48 -1.01
N ALA A 26 -16.79 -0.79 -1.27
CA ALA A 26 -15.43 -1.32 -1.38
C ALA A 26 -14.65 -0.65 -2.53
N ALA A 27 -15.29 -0.50 -3.70
CA ALA A 27 -14.69 0.16 -4.85
C ALA A 27 -14.40 1.65 -4.58
N ALA A 28 -15.31 2.35 -3.90
CA ALA A 28 -15.13 3.75 -3.53
C ALA A 28 -13.97 3.93 -2.54
N LEU A 29 -13.82 3.02 -1.56
CA LEU A 29 -12.70 3.03 -0.62
C LEU A 29 -11.37 2.80 -1.33
N GLN A 30 -11.31 1.80 -2.22
CA GLN A 30 -10.11 1.52 -3.01
C GLN A 30 -9.72 2.72 -3.88
N LEU A 31 -10.66 3.30 -4.59
CA LEU A 31 -10.44 4.49 -5.42
C LEU A 31 -9.93 5.68 -4.59
N LYS A 32 -10.49 5.88 -3.40
CA LYS A 32 -10.07 6.96 -2.50
C LYS A 32 -8.63 6.76 -2.02
N LEU A 33 -8.28 5.52 -1.66
CA LEU A 33 -6.91 5.16 -1.26
C LEU A 33 -5.93 5.43 -2.40
N GLU A 34 -6.22 4.94 -3.59
CA GLU A 34 -5.36 5.10 -4.77
C GLU A 34 -5.13 6.58 -5.10
N ASN A 35 -6.18 7.37 -5.14
CA ASN A 35 -6.08 8.82 -5.39
C ASN A 35 -5.28 9.53 -4.30
N PHE A 36 -5.48 9.16 -3.04
CA PHE A 36 -4.72 9.73 -1.93
C PHE A 36 -3.22 9.45 -2.08
N VAL A 37 -2.86 8.19 -2.33
CA VAL A 37 -1.45 7.79 -2.47
C VAL A 37 -0.81 8.47 -3.69
N ILE A 38 -1.45 8.43 -4.85
CA ILE A 38 -0.96 9.09 -6.07
C ILE A 38 -0.70 10.59 -5.84
N ASN A 39 -1.63 11.28 -5.18
CA ASN A 39 -1.46 12.70 -4.89
C ASN A 39 -0.28 12.96 -3.93
N LYS A 40 -0.09 12.10 -2.91
CA LYS A 40 1.06 12.19 -2.01
C LYS A 40 2.38 11.95 -2.74
N LEU A 41 2.42 10.96 -3.63
CA LEU A 41 3.60 10.64 -4.44
C LEU A 41 3.95 11.78 -5.42
N LYS A 42 2.96 12.38 -6.07
CA LYS A 42 3.16 13.58 -6.91
C LYS A 42 3.75 14.74 -6.11
N ALA A 43 3.22 14.99 -4.92
CA ALA A 43 3.74 16.04 -4.04
C ALA A 43 5.18 15.75 -3.59
N ALA A 44 5.48 14.49 -3.23
CA ALA A 44 6.83 14.07 -2.87
C ALA A 44 7.81 14.21 -4.04
N LYS A 45 7.42 13.77 -5.24
CA LYS A 45 8.21 13.94 -6.47
C LYS A 45 8.51 15.42 -6.73
N LYS A 46 7.51 16.29 -6.63
CA LYS A 46 7.68 17.73 -6.81
C LYS A 46 8.64 18.33 -5.79
N LYS A 47 8.55 17.87 -4.52
CA LYS A 47 9.37 18.41 -3.42
C LYS A 47 10.83 17.95 -3.46
N TYR A 48 11.06 16.66 -3.76
CA TYR A 48 12.38 16.04 -3.60
C TYR A 48 13.08 15.70 -4.93
N GLY A 49 12.38 15.63 -6.04
CA GLY A 49 12.95 15.37 -7.37
C GLY A 49 13.41 13.93 -7.61
N TYR A 50 13.33 13.02 -6.61
CA TYR A 50 13.80 11.64 -6.76
C TYR A 50 13.11 10.91 -7.91
N LYS A 51 13.88 10.07 -8.60
CA LYS A 51 13.40 9.30 -9.76
C LYS A 51 12.96 7.88 -9.40
N LYS A 52 13.45 7.35 -8.28
CA LYS A 52 13.18 5.98 -7.82
C LYS A 52 12.25 6.02 -6.60
N LEU A 53 11.35 5.06 -6.53
CA LEU A 53 10.41 4.88 -5.42
C LEU A 53 10.58 3.50 -4.81
N CYS A 54 10.73 3.44 -3.49
CA CYS A 54 10.61 2.20 -2.73
C CYS A 54 9.37 2.27 -1.86
N LEU A 55 8.56 1.21 -1.89
CA LEU A 55 7.36 1.06 -1.06
C LEU A 55 7.50 -0.12 -0.10
N SER A 56 7.12 0.11 1.15
CA SER A 56 7.02 -0.89 2.21
C SER A 56 5.87 -0.56 3.15
N GLY A 57 5.51 -1.48 4.03
CA GLY A 57 4.34 -1.40 4.90
C GLY A 57 3.16 -2.19 4.34
N GLY A 58 2.21 -2.58 5.19
CA GLY A 58 1.09 -3.45 4.81
C GLY A 58 0.24 -2.92 3.64
N VAL A 59 0.12 -1.60 3.49
CA VAL A 59 -0.61 -0.99 2.36
C VAL A 59 0.11 -1.22 1.02
N ALA A 60 1.44 -1.42 1.02
CA ALA A 60 2.19 -1.73 -0.19
C ALA A 60 1.88 -3.12 -0.78
N LEU A 61 1.13 -3.97 -0.08
CA LEU A 61 0.59 -5.22 -0.61
C LEU A 61 -0.64 -5.02 -1.52
N ASN A 62 -1.17 -3.80 -1.62
CA ASN A 62 -2.32 -3.50 -2.47
C ASN A 62 -1.90 -3.44 -3.95
N CYS A 63 -2.04 -4.57 -4.65
CA CYS A 63 -1.61 -4.72 -6.04
C CYS A 63 -2.37 -3.79 -7.01
N SER A 64 -3.64 -3.48 -6.76
CA SER A 64 -4.41 -2.52 -7.57
C SER A 64 -3.81 -1.11 -7.49
N MET A 65 -3.50 -0.66 -6.27
CA MET A 65 -2.83 0.61 -6.03
C MET A 65 -1.43 0.64 -6.68
N ASN A 66 -0.66 -0.42 -6.53
CA ASN A 66 0.68 -0.53 -7.09
C ASN A 66 0.67 -0.44 -8.63
N GLY A 67 -0.27 -1.14 -9.28
CA GLY A 67 -0.45 -1.05 -10.73
C GLY A 67 -0.78 0.37 -11.21
N LYS A 68 -1.59 1.11 -10.44
CA LYS A 68 -1.87 2.52 -10.76
C LYS A 68 -0.66 3.44 -10.54
N ILE A 69 0.16 3.19 -9.53
CA ILE A 69 1.41 3.93 -9.32
C ILE A 69 2.34 3.72 -10.51
N GLU A 70 2.51 2.48 -10.96
CA GLU A 70 3.32 2.14 -12.12
C GLU A 70 2.81 2.81 -13.40
N GLN A 71 1.51 2.72 -13.67
CA GLN A 71 0.87 3.35 -14.83
C GLN A 71 0.97 4.88 -14.82
N SER A 72 1.06 5.49 -13.64
CA SER A 72 1.13 6.95 -13.51
C SER A 72 2.44 7.55 -14.02
N LYS A 73 3.50 6.74 -14.18
CA LYS A 73 4.84 7.15 -14.62
C LYS A 73 5.42 8.33 -13.84
N ILE A 74 5.02 8.50 -12.57
CA ILE A 74 5.56 9.53 -11.68
C ILE A 74 7.04 9.27 -11.39
N PHE A 75 7.43 8.01 -11.26
CA PHE A 75 8.79 7.56 -11.02
C PHE A 75 9.29 6.71 -12.18
N ASP A 76 10.59 6.76 -12.42
CA ASP A 76 11.25 6.01 -13.48
C ASP A 76 11.42 4.54 -13.07
N GLU A 77 11.67 4.29 -11.79
CA GLU A 77 11.82 2.97 -11.20
C GLU A 77 10.98 2.86 -9.92
N ILE A 78 10.34 1.70 -9.74
CA ILE A 78 9.52 1.41 -8.56
C ILE A 78 9.94 0.05 -8.02
N TYR A 79 10.28 0.00 -6.74
CA TYR A 79 10.52 -1.24 -6.00
C TYR A 79 9.48 -1.38 -4.90
N ILE A 80 8.85 -2.54 -4.84
CA ILE A 80 7.90 -2.90 -3.80
C ILE A 80 8.44 -4.14 -3.10
N GLN A 81 8.70 -4.02 -1.79
CA GLN A 81 9.20 -5.14 -1.01
C GLN A 81 8.14 -6.26 -1.00
N PRO A 82 8.46 -7.48 -1.46
CA PRO A 82 7.50 -8.59 -1.47
C PRO A 82 6.95 -8.92 -0.08
N ALA A 83 7.82 -8.90 0.94
CA ALA A 83 7.44 -9.01 2.35
C ALA A 83 7.23 -7.62 2.95
N SER A 84 6.22 -6.88 2.45
CA SER A 84 6.02 -5.47 2.81
C SER A 84 5.45 -5.26 4.20
N ALA A 85 4.77 -6.25 4.79
CA ALA A 85 4.13 -6.19 6.10
C ALA A 85 5.08 -6.69 7.22
N ASP A 86 4.53 -7.17 8.30
CA ASP A 86 5.27 -7.60 9.50
C ASP A 86 6.24 -8.76 9.23
N ASP A 87 5.96 -9.59 8.24
CA ASP A 87 6.82 -10.66 7.73
C ASP A 87 8.21 -10.15 7.26
N GLY A 88 8.29 -8.92 6.76
CA GLY A 88 9.55 -8.28 6.39
C GLY A 88 10.50 -8.05 7.56
N CYS A 89 9.99 -7.99 8.79
CA CYS A 89 10.82 -7.85 9.98
C CYS A 89 11.76 -9.05 10.17
N ALA A 90 11.31 -10.26 9.84
CA ALA A 90 12.14 -11.46 9.91
C ALA A 90 13.31 -11.40 8.92
N ILE A 91 13.05 -10.96 7.69
CA ILE A 91 14.06 -10.76 6.66
C ILE A 91 15.07 -9.70 7.11
N GLY A 92 14.58 -8.56 7.62
CA GLY A 92 15.42 -7.47 8.13
C GLY A 92 16.31 -7.92 9.30
N ALA A 93 15.80 -8.73 10.20
CA ALA A 93 16.57 -9.29 11.30
C ALA A 93 17.71 -10.20 10.80
N CYS A 94 17.44 -11.04 9.80
CA CYS A 94 18.46 -11.90 9.17
C CYS A 94 19.56 -11.05 8.51
N TYR A 95 19.21 -10.00 7.77
CA TYR A 95 20.20 -9.10 7.17
C TYR A 95 21.07 -8.41 8.22
N LEU A 96 20.46 -7.89 9.29
CA LEU A 96 21.20 -7.23 10.37
C LEU A 96 22.15 -8.19 11.07
N ALA A 97 21.70 -9.43 11.35
CA ALA A 97 22.55 -10.45 11.96
C ALA A 97 23.74 -10.80 11.06
N ASN A 98 23.51 -10.93 9.74
CA ASN A 98 24.56 -11.23 8.79
C ASN A 98 25.60 -10.11 8.70
N ILE A 99 25.18 -8.86 8.54
CA ILE A 99 26.05 -7.68 8.52
C ILE A 99 26.89 -7.60 9.81
N LYS A 100 26.26 -7.85 10.97
CA LYS A 100 26.95 -7.80 12.26
C LYS A 100 28.04 -8.87 12.40
N ASN A 101 27.77 -10.07 11.87
CA ASN A 101 28.67 -11.22 12.05
C ASN A 101 29.78 -11.27 10.97
N ASN A 102 29.46 -10.95 9.72
CA ASN A 102 30.36 -11.17 8.57
C ASN A 102 30.94 -9.88 7.97
N LYS A 103 30.43 -8.72 8.38
CA LYS A 103 30.75 -7.41 7.76
C LYS A 103 30.59 -7.37 6.23
N GLU A 104 29.89 -8.33 5.65
CA GLU A 104 29.63 -8.41 4.22
C GLU A 104 28.21 -7.94 3.91
N HIS A 105 28.09 -7.19 2.81
CA HIS A 105 26.80 -6.76 2.29
C HIS A 105 26.27 -7.84 1.36
N PHE A 106 25.10 -8.40 1.68
CA PHE A 106 24.30 -9.09 0.68
C PHE A 106 23.69 -8.05 -0.26
N ILE A 107 24.09 -8.12 -1.51
CA ILE A 107 23.45 -7.40 -2.62
C ILE A 107 22.44 -8.34 -3.28
#